data_5356991209bf06da20e7f9a8fe2dbfe6
#
_entry.id   5356991209bf06da20e7f9a8fe2dbfe6
#
_cell.length_a   1.000
_cell.length_b   1.000
_cell.length_c   1.000
_cell.angle_alpha   90.00
_cell.angle_beta   90.00
_cell.angle_gamma   90.00
#
_symmetry.space_group_name_H-M   'P 1'
#
loop_
_entity.id
_entity.type
_entity.pdbx_description
1 polymer ?
#
loop_
_entity_poly.entity_id
_entity_poly.type
_entity_poly.pdbx_seq_one_letter_code
_entity_poly.pdbx_strand_id
1 'polypeptide(L)'
;LAKEHGFYDNTIFVFFGDHNTRISQIPHMAPAFEQLGLESNNVPLLIHAPQWLAPREFDEAVGLADLLPTVAGMLGVPFSNGSLGRDIQQPAPEGERVVPLVLQEGSFPVIGAVTRDFLLQMQHDGSSPTLHSLHSPTPRDNVAADHPQEFQRLLALSRGLHEASRLQMYRNVRPEE
;
A
#
# COMPACT_ATOMS: atom_id res chain seq x y z
N LEU A 1 21.26 -22.74 6.40
CA LEU A 1 20.20 -23.65 5.91
C LEU A 1 20.02 -23.56 4.39
N ALA A 2 19.53 -22.46 3.78
CA ALA A 2 19.23 -22.40 2.33
C ALA A 2 20.48 -22.68 1.47
N LYS A 3 21.66 -22.15 1.82
CA LYS A 3 22.93 -22.45 1.15
C LYS A 3 23.37 -23.89 1.34
N GLU A 4 23.22 -24.44 2.54
CA GLU A 4 23.57 -25.81 2.87
C GLU A 4 22.69 -26.82 2.12
N HIS A 5 21.42 -26.48 1.90
CA HIS A 5 20.48 -27.31 1.17
C HIS A 5 20.43 -27.01 -0.35
N GLY A 6 21.24 -26.09 -0.85
CA GLY A 6 21.46 -25.85 -2.27
C GLY A 6 20.35 -25.13 -3.02
N PHE A 7 19.38 -24.51 -2.32
CA PHE A 7 18.32 -23.75 -2.98
C PHE A 7 18.46 -22.23 -2.89
N TYR A 8 19.48 -21.73 -2.17
CA TYR A 8 19.68 -20.29 -1.96
C TYR A 8 19.81 -19.51 -3.27
N ASP A 9 20.59 -20.04 -4.21
CA ASP A 9 20.91 -19.36 -5.47
C ASP A 9 19.77 -19.42 -6.51
N ASN A 10 18.71 -20.18 -6.23
CA ASN A 10 17.55 -20.33 -7.11
C ASN A 10 16.24 -19.97 -6.40
N THR A 11 16.30 -19.01 -5.46
CA THR A 11 15.15 -18.63 -4.66
C THR A 11 15.07 -17.12 -4.49
N ILE A 12 13.88 -16.56 -4.63
CA ILE A 12 13.53 -15.22 -4.20
C ILE A 12 12.94 -15.32 -2.80
N PHE A 13 13.58 -14.70 -1.82
CA PHE A 13 13.07 -14.62 -0.47
C PHE A 13 12.31 -13.32 -0.29
N VAL A 14 11.06 -13.39 0.12
CA VAL A 14 10.21 -12.23 0.41
C VAL A 14 9.81 -12.27 1.88
N PHE A 15 10.22 -11.24 2.62
CA PHE A 15 9.89 -11.07 4.03
C PHE A 15 9.01 -9.84 4.18
N PHE A 16 7.85 -10.00 4.76
CA PHE A 16 6.90 -8.91 4.98
C PHE A 16 6.08 -9.13 6.24
N GLY A 17 5.59 -8.03 6.82
CA GLY A 17 4.56 -8.10 7.86
C GLY A 17 3.18 -8.14 7.22
N ASP A 18 2.25 -8.88 7.81
CA ASP A 18 0.83 -8.86 7.43
C ASP A 18 0.11 -7.64 8.03
N HIS A 19 0.50 -7.25 9.24
CA HIS A 19 0.12 -6.03 9.92
C HIS A 19 1.13 -5.72 11.03
N ASN A 20 1.09 -4.49 11.53
CA ASN A 20 1.82 -4.09 12.73
C ASN A 20 0.84 -3.92 13.90
N THR A 21 1.37 -3.68 15.08
CA THR A 21 0.58 -3.44 16.29
C THR A 21 0.28 -1.95 16.47
N ARG A 22 -0.84 -1.63 17.08
CA ARG A 22 -1.21 -0.25 17.48
C ARG A 22 -0.61 0.11 18.84
N ILE A 23 0.68 -0.15 19.02
CA ILE A 23 1.42 0.25 20.20
C ILE A 23 2.04 1.61 19.91
N SER A 24 1.69 2.63 20.70
CA SER A 24 2.34 3.93 20.61
C SER A 24 3.85 3.84 20.88
N GLN A 25 4.62 4.76 20.30
CA GLN A 25 6.07 4.86 20.47
C GLN A 25 6.87 3.71 19.86
N ILE A 26 6.53 3.32 18.63
CA ILE A 26 7.38 2.40 17.85
C ILE A 26 8.70 3.13 17.54
N PRO A 27 9.85 2.60 18.00
CA PRO A 27 11.15 3.21 17.73
C PRO A 27 11.37 3.44 16.23
N HIS A 28 11.86 4.62 15.86
CA HIS A 28 12.17 5.01 14.47
C HIS A 28 10.98 5.19 13.52
N MET A 29 9.74 5.08 14.00
CA MET A 29 8.57 5.43 13.19
C MET A 29 8.43 6.96 13.10
N ALA A 30 8.14 7.47 11.91
CA ALA A 30 7.87 8.88 11.73
C ALA A 30 6.62 9.30 12.52
N PRO A 31 6.64 10.42 13.24
CA PRO A 31 5.50 10.87 14.08
C PRO A 31 4.17 10.99 13.33
N ALA A 32 4.22 11.27 12.02
CA ALA A 32 3.03 11.35 11.19
C ALA A 32 2.28 10.03 11.11
N PHE A 33 2.98 8.90 11.05
CA PHE A 33 2.37 7.57 10.97
C PHE A 33 1.57 7.24 12.24
N GLU A 34 2.15 7.53 13.42
CA GLU A 34 1.47 7.33 14.70
C GLU A 34 0.27 8.27 14.84
N GLN A 35 0.45 9.55 14.51
CA GLN A 35 -0.60 10.56 14.68
C GLN A 35 -1.79 10.37 13.73
N LEU A 36 -1.58 9.75 12.58
CA LEU A 36 -2.60 9.47 11.56
C LEU A 36 -3.14 8.04 11.61
N GLY A 37 -2.71 7.22 12.56
CA GLY A 37 -3.18 5.85 12.72
C GLY A 37 -2.66 4.88 11.65
N LEU A 38 -1.51 5.20 11.03
CA LEU A 38 -0.87 4.38 10.00
C LEU A 38 0.05 3.31 10.58
N GLU A 39 0.28 3.30 11.89
CA GLU A 39 1.23 2.40 12.54
C GLU A 39 0.88 0.92 12.31
N SER A 40 -0.41 0.57 12.27
CA SER A 40 -0.84 -0.81 12.01
C SER A 40 -0.65 -1.24 10.56
N ASN A 41 -0.60 -0.29 9.63
CA ASN A 41 -0.45 -0.52 8.20
C ASN A 41 1.02 -0.44 7.74
N ASN A 42 1.90 0.16 8.56
CA ASN A 42 3.31 0.30 8.22
C ASN A 42 4.11 -0.93 8.65
N VAL A 43 4.40 -1.79 7.70
CA VAL A 43 5.12 -3.05 7.88
C VAL A 43 6.37 -3.11 7.01
N PRO A 44 7.42 -3.84 7.44
CA PRO A 44 8.61 -4.01 6.61
C PRO A 44 8.28 -4.88 5.39
N LEU A 45 8.93 -4.57 4.28
CA LEU A 45 9.03 -5.42 3.10
C LEU A 45 10.51 -5.53 2.70
N LEU A 46 11.02 -6.76 2.66
CA LEU A 46 12.36 -7.07 2.19
C LEU A 46 12.29 -8.16 1.11
N ILE A 47 12.83 -7.87 -0.06
CA ILE A 47 13.00 -8.85 -1.14
C ILE A 47 14.49 -9.13 -1.29
N HIS A 48 14.88 -10.40 -1.10
CA HIS A 48 16.26 -10.84 -1.18
C HIS A 48 16.43 -11.87 -2.28
N ALA A 49 17.10 -11.45 -3.35
CA ALA A 49 17.44 -12.28 -4.51
C ALA A 49 18.74 -11.76 -5.13
N PRO A 50 19.89 -11.91 -4.45
CA PRO A 50 21.14 -11.21 -4.80
C PRO A 50 21.72 -11.61 -6.16
N GLN A 51 21.27 -12.73 -6.74
CA GLN A 51 21.65 -13.17 -8.08
C GLN A 51 20.97 -12.34 -9.18
N TRP A 52 19.82 -11.72 -8.87
CA TRP A 52 19.00 -11.00 -9.84
C TRP A 52 18.76 -9.54 -9.49
N LEU A 53 18.91 -9.15 -8.22
CA LEU A 53 18.61 -7.82 -7.73
C LEU A 53 19.86 -7.16 -7.13
N ALA A 54 20.18 -5.96 -7.60
CA ALA A 54 21.10 -5.09 -6.89
C ALA A 54 20.41 -4.51 -5.64
N PRO A 55 21.16 -4.31 -4.53
CA PRO A 55 20.63 -3.65 -3.34
C PRO A 55 20.11 -2.25 -3.68
N ARG A 56 18.90 -1.94 -3.26
CA ARG A 56 18.30 -0.61 -3.35
C ARG A 56 17.25 -0.42 -2.25
N GLU A 57 17.05 0.81 -1.87
CA GLU A 57 15.88 1.23 -1.11
C GLU A 57 14.75 1.63 -2.06
N PHE A 58 13.53 1.40 -1.62
CA PHE A 58 12.32 1.74 -2.36
C PHE A 58 11.44 2.57 -1.42
N ASP A 59 11.35 3.86 -1.70
CA ASP A 59 10.74 4.87 -0.83
C ASP A 59 9.33 5.30 -1.26
N GLU A 60 8.76 4.61 -2.24
CA GLU A 60 7.36 4.80 -2.64
C GLU A 60 6.41 3.96 -1.78
N ALA A 61 5.13 4.32 -1.77
CA ALA A 61 4.10 3.53 -1.12
C ALA A 61 3.91 2.17 -1.81
N VAL A 62 3.94 1.10 -1.03
CA VAL A 62 3.74 -0.29 -1.48
C VAL A 62 2.68 -0.95 -0.61
N GLY A 63 1.70 -1.61 -1.23
CA GLY A 63 0.69 -2.39 -0.53
C GLY A 63 0.95 -3.90 -0.59
N LEU A 64 0.37 -4.65 0.33
CA LEU A 64 0.49 -6.12 0.31
C LEU A 64 -0.08 -6.74 -0.97
N ALA A 65 -1.04 -6.10 -1.61
CA ALA A 65 -1.58 -6.53 -2.90
C ALA A 65 -0.53 -6.51 -4.03
N ASP A 66 0.54 -5.71 -3.88
CA ASP A 66 1.62 -5.59 -4.88
C ASP A 66 2.60 -6.77 -4.85
N LEU A 67 2.60 -7.58 -3.80
CA LEU A 67 3.59 -8.64 -3.62
C LEU A 67 3.51 -9.71 -4.72
N LEU A 68 2.32 -10.24 -4.98
CA LEU A 68 2.14 -11.30 -5.98
C LEU A 68 2.47 -10.83 -7.41
N PRO A 69 1.95 -9.67 -7.89
CA PRO A 69 2.36 -9.12 -9.18
C PRO A 69 3.87 -8.90 -9.30
N THR A 70 4.51 -8.43 -8.22
CA THR A 70 5.95 -8.19 -8.19
C THR A 70 6.75 -9.48 -8.31
N VAL A 71 6.39 -10.50 -7.55
CA VAL A 71 7.07 -11.81 -7.62
C VAL A 71 6.86 -12.46 -8.99
N ALA A 72 5.66 -12.39 -9.55
CA ALA A 72 5.38 -12.89 -10.90
C ALA A 72 6.21 -12.16 -11.97
N GLY A 73 6.33 -10.82 -11.86
CA GLY A 73 7.19 -10.01 -12.72
C GLY A 73 8.67 -10.40 -12.61
N MET A 74 9.18 -10.61 -11.40
CA MET A 74 10.56 -11.07 -11.16
C MET A 74 10.84 -12.44 -11.78
N LEU A 75 9.85 -13.34 -11.75
CA LEU A 75 9.97 -14.68 -12.32
C LEU A 75 9.73 -14.72 -13.84
N GLY A 76 9.27 -13.61 -14.43
CA GLY A 76 8.87 -13.57 -15.84
C GLY A 76 7.67 -14.49 -16.15
N VAL A 77 6.84 -14.80 -15.15
CA VAL A 77 5.70 -15.70 -15.30
C VAL A 77 4.46 -14.88 -15.63
N PRO A 78 3.82 -15.11 -16.79
CA PRO A 78 2.56 -14.47 -17.10
C PRO A 78 1.46 -14.99 -16.16
N PHE A 79 0.70 -14.06 -15.56
CA PHE A 79 -0.43 -14.43 -14.73
C PHE A 79 -1.58 -13.42 -14.89
N SER A 80 -2.79 -13.88 -14.63
CA SER A 80 -3.97 -13.01 -14.64
C SER A 80 -4.09 -12.33 -13.28
N ASN A 81 -3.85 -11.02 -13.23
CA ASN A 81 -3.96 -10.25 -12.00
C ASN A 81 -5.41 -9.84 -11.74
N GLY A 82 -6.05 -10.53 -10.80
CA GLY A 82 -7.40 -10.19 -10.31
C GLY A 82 -7.41 -9.25 -9.08
N SER A 83 -6.25 -8.70 -8.69
CA SER A 83 -6.12 -7.77 -7.57
C SER A 83 -5.93 -6.32 -8.03
N LEU A 84 -5.96 -5.38 -7.09
CA LEU A 84 -5.59 -3.98 -7.35
C LEU A 84 -4.07 -3.75 -7.27
N GLY A 85 -3.30 -4.77 -6.92
CA GLY A 85 -1.85 -4.71 -6.80
C GLY A 85 -1.15 -4.59 -8.14
N ARG A 86 0.07 -4.06 -8.13
CA ARG A 86 0.91 -3.81 -9.30
C ARG A 86 2.34 -4.30 -9.05
N ASP A 87 3.04 -4.68 -10.10
CA ASP A 87 4.47 -4.96 -10.02
C ASP A 87 5.25 -3.67 -9.64
N ILE A 88 5.91 -3.68 -8.49
CA ILE A 88 6.67 -2.52 -8.02
C ILE A 88 7.93 -2.24 -8.84
N GLN A 89 8.38 -3.16 -9.69
CA GLN A 89 9.50 -2.92 -10.60
C GLN A 89 9.11 -2.06 -11.80
N GLN A 90 7.82 -2.00 -12.12
CA GLN A 90 7.30 -1.18 -13.20
C GLN A 90 7.01 0.24 -12.70
N PRO A 91 7.27 1.27 -13.50
CA PRO A 91 6.90 2.64 -13.12
C PRO A 91 5.39 2.75 -12.90
N ALA A 92 4.98 3.60 -11.96
CA ALA A 92 3.58 3.90 -11.77
C ALA A 92 3.02 4.64 -13.00
N PRO A 93 1.84 4.26 -13.54
CA PRO A 93 1.27 4.89 -14.73
C PRO A 93 1.08 6.40 -14.62
N GLU A 94 0.85 6.89 -13.41
CA GLU A 94 0.61 8.30 -13.10
C GLU A 94 1.83 8.99 -12.46
N GLY A 95 3.01 8.34 -12.52
CA GLY A 95 4.25 8.86 -11.97
C GLY A 95 4.39 8.74 -10.46
N GLU A 96 3.35 8.32 -9.75
CA GLU A 96 3.36 8.10 -8.31
C GLU A 96 2.51 6.89 -7.92
N ARG A 97 2.97 6.12 -6.92
CA ARG A 97 2.22 4.98 -6.39
C ARG A 97 1.19 5.44 -5.36
N VAL A 98 0.00 4.89 -5.49
CA VAL A 98 -1.11 5.11 -4.55
C VAL A 98 -1.56 3.76 -4.02
N VAL A 99 -1.59 3.62 -2.70
CA VAL A 99 -2.00 2.40 -2.00
C VAL A 99 -3.30 2.66 -1.27
N PRO A 100 -4.38 1.92 -1.59
CA PRO A 100 -5.62 2.01 -0.83
C PRO A 100 -5.46 1.38 0.55
N LEU A 101 -6.10 1.99 1.56
CA LEU A 101 -6.06 1.57 2.95
C LEU A 101 -7.45 1.51 3.55
N VAL A 102 -7.63 0.61 4.52
CA VAL A 102 -8.68 0.68 5.53
C VAL A 102 -8.03 1.12 6.82
N LEU A 103 -8.34 2.33 7.28
CA LEU A 103 -7.74 2.94 8.46
C LEU A 103 -8.52 2.58 9.73
N GLN A 104 -9.83 2.44 9.60
CA GLN A 104 -10.71 2.03 10.67
C GLN A 104 -11.78 1.08 10.15
N GLU A 105 -11.94 -0.04 10.84
CA GLU A 105 -13.01 -1.02 10.58
C GLU A 105 -14.21 -0.75 11.51
N GLY A 106 -15.33 -1.42 11.23
CA GLY A 106 -16.53 -1.37 12.06
C GLY A 106 -17.72 -0.73 11.38
N SER A 107 -18.66 -0.18 12.17
CA SER A 107 -19.93 0.36 11.67
C SER A 107 -19.75 1.65 10.84
N PHE A 108 -18.67 2.37 11.04
CA PHE A 108 -18.34 3.58 10.31
C PHE A 108 -16.88 3.48 9.80
N PRO A 109 -16.65 2.68 8.75
CA PRO A 109 -15.29 2.48 8.26
C PRO A 109 -14.69 3.78 7.72
N VAL A 110 -13.41 3.99 8.01
CA VAL A 110 -12.60 5.04 7.41
C VAL A 110 -11.67 4.38 6.40
N ILE A 111 -11.77 4.83 5.16
CA ILE A 111 -10.94 4.38 4.05
C ILE A 111 -10.00 5.51 3.63
N GLY A 112 -8.92 5.16 2.97
CA GLY A 112 -7.96 6.15 2.51
C GLY A 112 -7.11 5.66 1.36
N ALA A 113 -6.24 6.55 0.94
CA ALA A 113 -5.19 6.28 -0.02
C ALA A 113 -3.91 6.98 0.44
N VAL A 114 -2.82 6.26 0.47
CA VAL A 114 -1.51 6.77 0.85
C VAL A 114 -0.59 6.80 -0.36
N THR A 115 0.16 7.89 -0.46
CA THR A 115 1.30 8.06 -1.35
C THR A 115 2.58 8.18 -0.52
N ARG A 116 3.69 8.52 -1.13
CA ARG A 116 4.93 8.86 -0.44
C ARG A 116 4.75 10.06 0.51
N ASP A 117 3.99 11.08 0.06
CA ASP A 117 3.96 12.39 0.71
C ASP A 117 2.64 12.70 1.41
N PHE A 118 1.55 12.04 1.00
CA PHE A 118 0.21 12.37 1.48
C PHE A 118 -0.60 11.14 1.88
N LEU A 119 -1.50 11.36 2.86
CA LEU A 119 -2.60 10.49 3.18
C LEU A 119 -3.91 11.22 2.90
N LEU A 120 -4.72 10.70 1.98
CA LEU A 120 -6.13 11.04 1.90
C LEU A 120 -6.93 10.05 2.76
N GLN A 121 -7.86 10.54 3.55
CA GLN A 121 -8.83 9.71 4.27
C GLN A 121 -10.24 10.26 4.13
N MET A 122 -11.24 9.37 4.18
CA MET A 122 -12.66 9.73 4.12
C MET A 122 -13.51 8.62 4.75
N GLN A 123 -14.76 8.92 5.06
CA GLN A 123 -15.72 7.86 5.41
C GLN A 123 -15.95 6.95 4.19
N HIS A 124 -16.33 5.71 4.44
CA HIS A 124 -16.57 4.73 3.37
C HIS A 124 -17.67 5.13 2.39
N ASP A 125 -18.59 6.03 2.79
CA ASP A 125 -19.61 6.61 1.93
C ASP A 125 -19.09 7.79 1.08
N GLY A 126 -17.82 8.12 1.21
CA GLY A 126 -17.14 9.21 0.51
C GLY A 126 -17.31 10.57 1.16
N SER A 127 -17.95 10.65 2.34
CA SER A 127 -18.11 11.90 3.08
C SER A 127 -16.85 12.29 3.86
N SER A 128 -16.78 13.58 4.25
CA SER A 128 -15.72 14.13 5.10
C SER A 128 -14.28 13.83 4.63
N PRO A 129 -13.93 14.03 3.36
CA PRO A 129 -12.58 13.79 2.89
C PRO A 129 -11.60 14.82 3.45
N THR A 130 -10.44 14.36 3.90
CA THR A 130 -9.32 15.20 4.35
C THR A 130 -8.03 14.75 3.72
N LEU A 131 -7.09 15.69 3.54
CA LEU A 131 -5.73 15.42 3.05
C LEU A 131 -4.73 15.79 4.14
N HIS A 132 -3.78 14.91 4.38
CA HIS A 132 -2.75 15.08 5.40
C HIS A 132 -1.35 14.91 4.80
N SER A 133 -0.41 15.79 5.16
CA SER A 133 0.98 15.64 4.76
C SER A 133 1.72 14.73 5.72
N LEU A 134 2.42 13.73 5.20
CA LEU A 134 3.24 12.80 5.99
C LEU A 134 4.55 13.42 6.49
N HIS A 135 4.91 14.59 5.97
CA HIS A 135 6.13 15.33 6.31
C HIS A 135 5.85 16.58 7.18
N SER A 136 4.57 16.87 7.48
CA SER A 136 4.21 18.03 8.27
C SER A 136 4.61 17.84 9.76
N PRO A 137 5.06 18.89 10.44
CA PRO A 137 5.20 18.88 11.90
C PRO A 137 3.84 18.78 12.62
N THR A 138 2.75 19.11 11.93
CA THR A 138 1.36 18.99 12.38
C THR A 138 0.55 18.08 11.45
N PRO A 139 0.82 16.75 11.44
CA PRO A 139 0.27 15.85 10.42
C PRO A 139 -1.26 15.75 10.46
N ARG A 140 -1.88 16.06 11.60
CA ARG A 140 -3.35 16.04 11.76
C ARG A 140 -4.07 17.17 11.05
N ASP A 141 -3.35 18.22 10.64
CA ASP A 141 -3.96 19.33 9.92
C ASP A 141 -4.43 18.87 8.54
N ASN A 142 -5.64 19.34 8.16
CA ASN A 142 -6.16 19.10 6.82
C ASN A 142 -5.56 20.14 5.86
N VAL A 143 -4.67 19.67 4.99
CA VAL A 143 -3.96 20.52 4.01
C VAL A 143 -4.61 20.55 2.62
N ALA A 144 -5.86 20.10 2.50
CA ALA A 144 -6.57 20.03 1.21
C ALA A 144 -6.67 21.40 0.51
N ALA A 145 -6.81 22.48 1.28
CA ALA A 145 -6.88 23.84 0.73
C ALA A 145 -5.54 24.32 0.17
N ASP A 146 -4.44 23.85 0.73
CA ASP A 146 -3.08 24.23 0.31
C ASP A 146 -2.60 23.37 -0.88
N HIS A 147 -3.17 22.17 -1.06
CA HIS A 147 -2.84 21.21 -2.11
C HIS A 147 -4.09 20.76 -2.91
N PRO A 148 -4.85 21.68 -3.53
CA PRO A 148 -6.15 21.38 -4.11
C PRO A 148 -6.09 20.39 -5.29
N GLN A 149 -5.04 20.42 -6.08
CA GLN A 149 -4.87 19.51 -7.22
C GLN A 149 -4.62 18.08 -6.72
N GLU A 150 -3.71 17.91 -5.76
CA GLU A 150 -3.40 16.63 -5.17
C GLU A 150 -4.60 16.04 -4.41
N PHE A 151 -5.30 16.89 -3.66
CA PHE A 151 -6.54 16.49 -2.99
C PHE A 151 -7.57 15.93 -3.96
N GLN A 152 -7.85 16.62 -5.07
CA GLN A 152 -8.81 16.15 -6.07
C GLN A 152 -8.35 14.86 -6.76
N ARG A 153 -7.06 14.76 -7.07
CA ARG A 153 -6.46 13.57 -7.68
C ARG A 153 -6.62 12.36 -6.76
N LEU A 154 -6.18 12.46 -5.51
CA LEU A 154 -6.26 11.35 -4.55
C LEU A 154 -7.70 11.01 -4.17
N LEU A 155 -8.59 12.00 -4.10
CA LEU A 155 -10.01 11.76 -3.83
C LEU A 155 -10.65 10.94 -4.96
N ALA A 156 -10.38 11.28 -6.21
CA ALA A 156 -10.90 10.54 -7.37
C ALA A 156 -10.32 9.12 -7.40
N LEU A 157 -9.02 8.96 -7.20
CA LEU A 157 -8.35 7.65 -7.15
C LEU A 157 -8.85 6.79 -6.00
N SER A 158 -8.97 7.33 -4.79
CA SER A 158 -9.44 6.59 -3.61
C SER A 158 -10.87 6.07 -3.81
N ARG A 159 -11.75 6.89 -4.36
CA ARG A 159 -13.12 6.48 -4.71
C ARG A 159 -13.13 5.39 -5.78
N GLY A 160 -12.35 5.56 -6.84
CA GLY A 160 -12.24 4.57 -7.93
C GLY A 160 -11.70 3.24 -7.45
N LEU A 161 -10.64 3.24 -6.62
CA LEU A 161 -10.05 2.03 -6.04
C LEU A 161 -11.03 1.33 -5.10
N HIS A 162 -11.76 2.08 -4.28
CA HIS A 162 -12.78 1.53 -3.38
C HIS A 162 -13.92 0.84 -4.17
N GLU A 163 -14.45 1.49 -5.19
CA GLU A 163 -15.50 0.91 -6.03
C GLU A 163 -14.99 -0.29 -6.83
N ALA A 164 -13.75 -0.24 -7.36
CA ALA A 164 -13.13 -1.36 -8.05
C ALA A 164 -12.96 -2.57 -7.11
N SER A 165 -12.52 -2.35 -5.88
CA SER A 165 -12.39 -3.38 -4.85
C SER A 165 -13.75 -4.04 -4.55
N ARG A 166 -14.79 -3.24 -4.35
CA ARG A 166 -16.15 -3.77 -4.14
C ARG A 166 -16.63 -4.60 -5.32
N LEU A 167 -16.44 -4.11 -6.54
CA LEU A 167 -16.82 -4.84 -7.76
C LEU A 167 -16.09 -6.18 -7.87
N GLN A 168 -14.80 -6.22 -7.56
CA GLN A 168 -14.01 -7.45 -7.56
C GLN A 168 -14.52 -8.45 -6.51
N MET A 169 -14.87 -8.00 -5.32
CA MET A 169 -15.46 -8.86 -4.29
C MET A 169 -16.78 -9.50 -4.76
N TYR A 170 -17.66 -8.73 -5.41
CA TYR A 170 -18.92 -9.25 -5.92
C TYR A 170 -18.73 -10.20 -7.10
N ARG A 171 -17.71 -10.01 -7.94
CA ARG A 171 -17.44 -10.86 -9.11
C ARG A 171 -16.63 -12.12 -8.78
N ASN A 172 -15.95 -12.15 -7.64
CA ASN A 172 -15.15 -13.30 -7.18
C ASN A 172 -16.03 -14.39 -6.51
N VAL A 173 -17.35 -14.25 -6.52
CA VAL A 173 -18.26 -15.34 -6.17
C VAL A 173 -18.09 -16.41 -7.23
N ARG A 174 -17.64 -17.63 -6.81
CA ARG A 174 -17.55 -18.77 -7.72
C ARG A 174 -18.92 -18.96 -8.40
N PRO A 175 -18.95 -19.17 -9.72
CA PRO A 175 -20.18 -19.67 -10.32
C PRO A 175 -20.58 -20.94 -9.56
N GLU A 176 -21.83 -21.03 -9.16
CA GLU A 176 -22.38 -22.25 -8.61
C GLU A 176 -22.19 -23.33 -9.68
N GLU A 177 -21.54 -24.46 -9.30
CA GLU A 177 -21.36 -25.64 -10.15
C GLU A 177 -22.71 -26.29 -10.44
#